data_1f62f989d2b64b72990d37ab828aac31
#
_entry.id   1f62f989d2b64b72990d37ab828aac31
#
_cell.length_a   1.000
_cell.length_b   1.000
_cell.length_c   1.000
_cell.angle_alpha   90.00
_cell.angle_beta   90.00
_cell.angle_gamma   90.00
#
_symmetry.space_group_name_H-M   'P 1'
#
loop_
_entity.id
_entity.type
_entity.pdbx_description
1 polymer ?
#
loop_
_entity_poly.entity_id
_entity_poly.type
_entity_poly.pdbx_seq_one_letter_code
_entity_poly.pdbx_strand_id
1 'polypeptide(L)'
;MQQETVTIILPTYEEVESLPSLLEAIADVQTNALPNLQLIIVDDNSDDGTEALIKEMDLPWVQLIVRRHEKGLSTAVIRGLQEAEGEFCIVMDADGSHPASVIPKMVHALTSGADFTVGSRYVPGGSTEDGWGVLRWVNSKAATIMARPFTTVKDPMSGFLGLRHATFVTAKNLDPVGYKIGLELIVKCGCKHVVEVPIHFRTRQLGESKLTLRVQWEYLQHVIRLLRYTHPKFVSFFTFAAVGLSGLGVYILATMLTTSMISTSWIAITLAIWIAMTWNFVWDRKYAFWDARNRSIISQYFGFVLICSGGAIANYFITHWIVGQSHAVPLAALAGGLTGSIIGIAFNYVFNKLLVFRQ
;
A
#
# COMPACT_ATOMS: atom_id res chain seq x y z
N MET A 1 1.90 29.52 28.19
CA MET A 1 2.08 28.53 27.11
C MET A 1 1.11 27.41 27.42
N GLN A 2 0.17 27.09 26.52
CA GLN A 2 -0.65 25.90 26.67
C GLN A 2 0.30 24.71 26.64
N GLN A 3 0.21 23.85 27.65
CA GLN A 3 1.01 22.61 27.69
C GLN A 3 0.43 21.66 26.64
N GLU A 4 1.31 21.10 25.82
CA GLU A 4 0.99 20.17 24.77
C GLU A 4 0.34 18.89 25.34
N THR A 5 -0.77 18.47 24.79
CA THR A 5 -1.41 17.21 25.15
C THR A 5 -0.98 16.13 24.15
N VAL A 6 -0.41 15.05 24.66
CA VAL A 6 0.17 13.97 23.84
C VAL A 6 -0.48 12.64 24.21
N THR A 7 -0.93 11.89 23.20
CA THR A 7 -1.35 10.50 23.37
C THR A 7 -0.36 9.58 22.69
N ILE A 8 0.26 8.67 23.45
CA ILE A 8 1.05 7.57 22.89
C ILE A 8 0.12 6.39 22.63
N ILE A 9 0.23 5.78 21.45
CA ILE A 9 -0.48 4.57 21.07
C ILE A 9 0.52 3.42 20.99
N LEU A 10 0.30 2.40 21.79
CA LEU A 10 1.16 1.24 21.94
C LEU A 10 0.39 -0.05 21.59
N PRO A 11 0.41 -0.47 20.31
CA PRO A 11 -0.17 -1.76 19.94
C PRO A 11 0.66 -2.90 20.53
N THR A 12 0.00 -3.87 21.18
CA THR A 12 0.64 -5.01 21.85
C THR A 12 0.04 -6.34 21.42
N TYR A 13 0.91 -7.34 21.35
CA TYR A 13 0.51 -8.74 21.24
C TYR A 13 1.64 -9.64 21.75
N GLU A 14 1.45 -10.25 22.94
CA GLU A 14 2.44 -11.12 23.60
C GLU A 14 3.78 -10.39 23.91
N GLU A 15 3.67 -9.18 24.52
CA GLU A 15 4.81 -8.32 24.83
C GLU A 15 4.93 -8.03 26.36
N VAL A 16 4.37 -8.90 27.21
CA VAL A 16 4.34 -8.70 28.68
C VAL A 16 5.73 -8.46 29.27
N GLU A 17 6.78 -9.09 28.74
CA GLU A 17 8.14 -9.00 29.27
C GLU A 17 8.81 -7.65 28.99
N SER A 18 8.47 -7.00 27.87
CA SER A 18 9.05 -5.70 27.48
C SER A 18 8.32 -4.51 28.09
N LEU A 19 7.02 -4.68 28.42
CA LEU A 19 6.16 -3.61 28.89
C LEU A 19 6.66 -2.89 30.16
N PRO A 20 7.13 -3.55 31.23
CA PRO A 20 7.54 -2.84 32.45
C PRO A 20 8.64 -1.81 32.21
N SER A 21 9.70 -2.20 31.50
CA SER A 21 10.83 -1.30 31.20
C SER A 21 10.44 -0.17 30.24
N LEU A 22 9.54 -0.45 29.30
CA LEU A 22 9.03 0.55 28.38
C LEU A 22 8.14 1.57 29.08
N LEU A 23 7.24 1.10 29.96
CA LEU A 23 6.37 1.98 30.75
C LEU A 23 7.18 2.89 31.68
N GLU A 24 8.24 2.37 32.30
CA GLU A 24 9.17 3.18 33.08
C GLU A 24 9.83 4.28 32.25
N ALA A 25 10.33 3.94 31.05
CA ALA A 25 10.92 4.90 30.13
C ALA A 25 9.92 5.96 29.64
N ILE A 26 8.65 5.60 29.44
CA ILE A 26 7.59 6.56 29.07
C ILE A 26 7.20 7.42 30.28
N ALA A 27 7.14 6.87 31.48
CA ALA A 27 6.90 7.64 32.73
C ALA A 27 7.96 8.70 32.96
N ASP A 28 9.23 8.39 32.67
CA ASP A 28 10.34 9.36 32.73
C ASP A 28 10.10 10.53 31.74
N VAL A 29 9.66 10.24 30.50
CA VAL A 29 9.30 11.27 29.52
C VAL A 29 8.09 12.10 30.00
N GLN A 30 7.07 11.46 30.57
CA GLN A 30 5.91 12.14 31.12
C GLN A 30 6.33 13.12 32.25
N THR A 31 7.14 12.66 33.20
CA THR A 31 7.54 13.46 34.34
C THR A 31 8.43 14.64 33.96
N ASN A 32 9.38 14.42 33.03
CA ASN A 32 10.46 15.38 32.78
C ASN A 32 10.22 16.27 31.55
N ALA A 33 9.35 15.86 30.62
CA ALA A 33 9.22 16.57 29.34
C ALA A 33 7.77 16.83 28.90
N LEU A 34 6.83 15.90 29.13
CA LEU A 34 5.47 15.97 28.61
C LEU A 34 4.44 15.64 29.72
N PRO A 35 4.19 16.53 30.68
CA PRO A 35 3.36 16.23 31.85
C PRO A 35 1.89 15.89 31.53
N ASN A 36 1.38 16.31 30.38
CA ASN A 36 0.04 15.98 29.89
C ASN A 36 0.04 14.81 28.89
N LEU A 37 0.88 13.81 29.16
CA LEU A 37 0.97 12.60 28.34
C LEU A 37 -0.03 11.56 28.82
N GLN A 38 -0.80 10.99 27.88
CA GLN A 38 -1.64 9.81 28.02
C GLN A 38 -1.03 8.67 27.23
N LEU A 39 -1.13 7.45 27.73
CA LEU A 39 -0.76 6.23 27.01
C LEU A 39 -1.99 5.36 26.78
N ILE A 40 -2.22 4.95 25.54
CA ILE A 40 -3.22 3.97 25.17
C ILE A 40 -2.53 2.69 24.70
N ILE A 41 -2.64 1.63 25.50
CA ILE A 41 -2.19 0.28 25.12
C ILE A 41 -3.35 -0.40 24.43
N VAL A 42 -3.14 -0.86 23.19
CA VAL A 42 -4.14 -1.59 22.42
C VAL A 42 -3.68 -3.03 22.24
N ASP A 43 -4.24 -3.91 23.06
CA ASP A 43 -3.85 -5.31 23.15
C ASP A 43 -4.74 -6.22 22.29
N ASP A 44 -4.12 -7.06 21.45
CA ASP A 44 -4.80 -8.01 20.57
C ASP A 44 -5.21 -9.31 21.29
N ASN A 45 -5.68 -9.19 22.51
CA ASN A 45 -6.08 -10.30 23.40
C ASN A 45 -4.91 -11.27 23.61
N SER A 46 -3.82 -10.76 24.15
CA SER A 46 -2.66 -11.56 24.55
C SER A 46 -3.02 -12.51 25.69
N ASP A 47 -2.48 -13.73 25.63
CA ASP A 47 -2.66 -14.76 26.66
C ASP A 47 -1.34 -14.93 27.46
N ASP A 48 -0.61 -13.83 27.69
CA ASP A 48 0.69 -13.79 28.34
C ASP A 48 0.69 -13.09 29.71
N GLY A 49 -0.48 -12.60 30.14
CA GLY A 49 -0.63 -11.86 31.40
C GLY A 49 -0.56 -10.34 31.23
N THR A 50 -0.47 -9.80 30.01
CA THR A 50 -0.43 -8.35 29.74
C THR A 50 -1.60 -7.62 30.42
N GLU A 51 -2.84 -8.11 30.32
CA GLU A 51 -4.01 -7.47 30.94
C GLU A 51 -3.89 -7.41 32.47
N ALA A 52 -3.39 -8.47 33.10
CA ALA A 52 -3.20 -8.54 34.55
C ALA A 52 -2.09 -7.56 35.01
N LEU A 53 -0.96 -7.55 34.29
CA LEU A 53 0.16 -6.65 34.57
C LEU A 53 -0.27 -5.17 34.56
N ILE A 54 -0.96 -4.73 33.51
CA ILE A 54 -1.36 -3.33 33.38
C ILE A 54 -2.37 -2.94 34.49
N LYS A 55 -3.29 -3.84 34.86
CA LYS A 55 -4.22 -3.60 35.97
C LYS A 55 -3.52 -3.52 37.32
N GLU A 56 -2.50 -4.35 37.55
CA GLU A 56 -1.71 -4.33 38.79
C GLU A 56 -0.88 -3.05 38.90
N MET A 57 -0.35 -2.52 37.80
CA MET A 57 0.45 -1.29 37.80
C MET A 57 -0.38 -0.04 38.13
N ASP A 58 -1.69 -0.06 37.91
CA ASP A 58 -2.69 0.99 38.24
C ASP A 58 -2.20 2.43 37.96
N LEU A 59 -1.70 2.63 36.74
CA LEU A 59 -1.16 3.92 36.29
C LEU A 59 -2.28 4.82 35.76
N PRO A 60 -2.60 5.97 36.37
CA PRO A 60 -3.77 6.79 36.03
C PRO A 60 -3.70 7.43 34.63
N TRP A 61 -2.52 7.50 34.04
CA TRP A 61 -2.28 8.02 32.68
C TRP A 61 -2.23 6.93 31.61
N VAL A 62 -2.46 5.65 31.98
CA VAL A 62 -2.46 4.50 31.09
C VAL A 62 -3.87 3.95 30.91
N GLN A 63 -4.32 3.86 29.68
CA GLN A 63 -5.57 3.21 29.31
C GLN A 63 -5.26 1.90 28.56
N LEU A 64 -5.88 0.81 28.97
CA LEU A 64 -5.80 -0.48 28.28
C LEU A 64 -7.07 -0.75 27.50
N ILE A 65 -6.93 -1.10 26.20
CA ILE A 65 -8.00 -1.54 25.31
C ILE A 65 -7.69 -2.96 24.85
N VAL A 66 -8.45 -3.94 25.30
CA VAL A 66 -8.30 -5.35 24.86
C VAL A 66 -9.26 -5.63 23.72
N ARG A 67 -8.70 -6.03 22.56
CA ARG A 67 -9.48 -6.34 21.33
C ARG A 67 -9.72 -7.84 21.21
N ARG A 68 -10.90 -8.32 21.59
CA ARG A 68 -11.22 -9.76 21.65
C ARG A 68 -11.63 -10.37 20.31
N HIS A 69 -12.08 -9.56 19.35
CA HIS A 69 -12.68 -10.02 18.07
C HIS A 69 -11.90 -9.55 16.83
N GLU A 70 -10.90 -8.72 17.01
CA GLU A 70 -10.07 -8.19 15.94
C GLU A 70 -8.59 -8.43 16.27
N LYS A 71 -7.78 -8.68 15.24
CA LYS A 71 -6.32 -8.82 15.36
C LYS A 71 -5.62 -8.07 14.24
N GLY A 72 -4.45 -7.54 14.54
CA GLY A 72 -3.56 -6.94 13.56
C GLY A 72 -3.07 -5.55 13.97
N LEU A 73 -1.77 -5.34 13.83
CA LEU A 73 -1.07 -4.14 14.28
C LEU A 73 -1.67 -2.85 13.71
N SER A 74 -1.94 -2.80 12.41
CA SER A 74 -2.48 -1.58 11.79
C SER A 74 -3.88 -1.20 12.28
N THR A 75 -4.75 -2.18 12.52
CA THR A 75 -6.08 -1.92 13.08
C THR A 75 -6.02 -1.57 14.57
N ALA A 76 -5.01 -2.09 15.31
CA ALA A 76 -4.74 -1.67 16.69
C ALA A 76 -4.32 -0.20 16.76
N VAL A 77 -3.42 0.22 15.87
CA VAL A 77 -3.01 1.63 15.76
C VAL A 77 -4.21 2.54 15.45
N ILE A 78 -5.04 2.16 14.48
CA ILE A 78 -6.24 2.94 14.13
C ILE A 78 -7.18 3.04 15.34
N ARG A 79 -7.40 1.94 16.05
CA ARG A 79 -8.23 1.95 17.25
C ARG A 79 -7.67 2.90 18.32
N GLY A 80 -6.38 2.85 18.58
CA GLY A 80 -5.73 3.77 19.53
C GLY A 80 -5.81 5.23 19.10
N LEU A 81 -5.65 5.53 17.80
CA LEU A 81 -5.80 6.88 17.25
C LEU A 81 -7.24 7.41 17.35
N GLN A 82 -8.25 6.53 17.25
CA GLN A 82 -9.66 6.89 17.42
C GLN A 82 -10.04 7.23 18.86
N GLU A 83 -9.36 6.63 19.84
CA GLU A 83 -9.57 6.87 21.27
C GLU A 83 -8.65 7.96 21.84
N ALA A 84 -7.71 8.45 21.03
CA ALA A 84 -6.75 9.46 21.46
C ALA A 84 -7.42 10.81 21.68
N GLU A 85 -7.15 11.44 22.85
CA GLU A 85 -7.65 12.76 23.23
C GLU A 85 -6.59 13.87 23.07
N GLY A 86 -5.30 13.47 22.98
CA GLY A 86 -4.19 14.42 22.83
C GLY A 86 -4.18 15.13 21.46
N GLU A 87 -3.71 16.37 21.43
CA GLU A 87 -3.50 17.12 20.18
C GLU A 87 -2.49 16.38 19.28
N PHE A 88 -1.46 15.79 19.90
CA PHE A 88 -0.41 15.05 19.21
C PHE A 88 -0.50 13.57 19.56
N CYS A 89 -0.46 12.73 18.53
CA CYS A 89 -0.47 11.28 18.65
C CYS A 89 0.89 10.73 18.26
N ILE A 90 1.46 9.87 19.10
CA ILE A 90 2.70 9.16 18.82
C ILE A 90 2.40 7.66 18.83
N VAL A 91 2.75 6.96 17.77
CA VAL A 91 2.64 5.50 17.67
C VAL A 91 4.03 4.91 17.83
N MET A 92 4.18 3.88 18.64
CA MET A 92 5.44 3.15 18.79
C MET A 92 5.19 1.67 19.09
N ASP A 93 6.16 0.81 18.73
CA ASP A 93 6.07 -0.63 19.02
C ASP A 93 6.37 -0.89 20.52
N ALA A 94 5.76 -1.96 21.07
CA ALA A 94 5.87 -2.33 22.48
C ALA A 94 7.12 -3.17 22.82
N ASP A 95 7.93 -3.55 21.82
CA ASP A 95 9.08 -4.47 21.94
C ASP A 95 10.38 -3.80 22.44
N GLY A 96 10.30 -2.54 22.85
CA GLY A 96 11.46 -1.77 23.37
C GLY A 96 12.47 -1.32 22.27
N SER A 97 12.18 -1.59 20.99
CA SER A 97 13.08 -1.21 19.89
C SER A 97 13.09 0.31 19.62
N HIS A 98 12.03 1.01 19.99
CA HIS A 98 11.88 2.45 19.82
C HIS A 98 12.26 3.21 21.11
N PRO A 99 13.22 4.15 21.07
CA PRO A 99 13.64 4.88 22.26
C PRO A 99 12.60 5.94 22.67
N ALA A 100 11.95 5.79 23.82
CA ALA A 100 10.96 6.74 24.35
C ALA A 100 11.52 8.17 24.50
N SER A 101 12.82 8.31 24.77
CA SER A 101 13.53 9.60 24.88
C SER A 101 13.48 10.48 23.64
N VAL A 102 13.09 9.92 22.48
CA VAL A 102 12.94 10.67 21.21
C VAL A 102 11.54 11.30 21.08
N ILE A 103 10.55 10.85 21.85
CA ILE A 103 9.17 11.37 21.80
C ILE A 103 9.10 12.90 21.88
N PRO A 104 9.79 13.58 22.83
CA PRO A 104 9.75 15.04 22.91
C PRO A 104 10.25 15.72 21.62
N LYS A 105 11.24 15.16 20.93
CA LYS A 105 11.74 15.69 19.65
C LYS A 105 10.72 15.54 18.54
N MET A 106 9.99 14.43 18.52
CA MET A 106 8.90 14.21 17.54
C MET A 106 7.75 15.18 17.79
N VAL A 107 7.33 15.37 19.02
CA VAL A 107 6.31 16.36 19.40
C VAL A 107 6.77 17.76 19.05
N HIS A 108 8.01 18.13 19.34
CA HIS A 108 8.57 19.43 18.97
C HIS A 108 8.57 19.67 17.44
N ALA A 109 8.84 18.66 16.63
CA ALA A 109 8.75 18.79 15.17
C ALA A 109 7.29 19.03 14.72
N LEU A 110 6.30 18.37 15.34
CA LEU A 110 4.88 18.59 15.08
C LEU A 110 4.42 19.99 15.50
N THR A 111 4.82 20.48 16.67
CA THR A 111 4.51 21.85 17.15
C THR A 111 5.15 22.91 16.25
N SER A 112 6.32 22.59 15.68
CA SER A 112 7.04 23.47 14.74
C SER A 112 6.45 23.45 13.31
N GLY A 113 5.33 22.73 13.08
CA GLY A 113 4.59 22.79 11.81
C GLY A 113 4.75 21.57 10.89
N ALA A 114 5.35 20.47 11.37
CA ALA A 114 5.30 19.22 10.61
C ALA A 114 3.87 18.64 10.65
N ASP A 115 3.44 18.08 9.52
CA ASP A 115 2.18 17.33 9.42
C ASP A 115 2.30 15.93 10.04
N PHE A 116 3.51 15.36 9.91
CA PHE A 116 3.82 14.00 10.30
C PHE A 116 5.29 13.86 10.70
N THR A 117 5.60 13.02 11.66
CA THR A 117 6.97 12.69 12.04
C THR A 117 7.23 11.19 11.95
N VAL A 118 8.46 10.83 11.62
CA VAL A 118 8.92 9.44 11.54
C VAL A 118 10.23 9.30 12.32
N GLY A 119 10.28 8.38 13.27
CA GLY A 119 11.52 7.95 13.89
C GLY A 119 12.34 7.15 12.88
N SER A 120 13.41 7.74 12.34
CA SER A 120 14.13 7.21 11.16
C SER A 120 15.51 6.67 11.52
N ARG A 121 15.81 5.48 11.02
CA ARG A 121 17.12 4.81 11.11
C ARG A 121 18.10 5.30 10.04
N TYR A 122 17.60 5.94 8.98
CA TYR A 122 18.35 6.21 7.75
C TYR A 122 18.67 7.69 7.49
N VAL A 123 18.39 8.54 8.46
CA VAL A 123 18.82 9.95 8.44
C VAL A 123 20.13 10.14 9.23
N PRO A 124 20.88 11.23 9.03
CA PRO A 124 22.07 11.52 9.82
C PRO A 124 21.77 11.49 11.32
N GLY A 125 22.54 10.70 12.08
CA GLY A 125 22.33 10.45 13.52
C GLY A 125 21.37 9.28 13.82
N GLY A 126 20.75 8.69 12.80
CA GLY A 126 19.99 7.45 12.94
C GLY A 126 20.89 6.23 12.73
N SER A 127 20.55 5.13 13.40
CA SER A 127 21.31 3.87 13.31
C SER A 127 20.45 2.68 13.72
N THR A 128 20.99 1.48 13.46
CA THR A 128 20.47 0.22 13.97
C THR A 128 21.58 -0.46 14.77
N GLU A 129 21.22 -1.23 15.78
CA GLU A 129 22.20 -2.09 16.44
C GLU A 129 22.82 -3.10 15.46
N ASP A 130 24.04 -3.55 15.75
CA ASP A 130 24.78 -4.52 14.96
C ASP A 130 24.00 -5.84 14.85
N GLY A 131 24.07 -6.47 13.64
CA GLY A 131 23.42 -7.76 13.39
C GLY A 131 22.26 -7.73 12.40
N TRP A 132 21.98 -6.58 11.76
CA TRP A 132 21.03 -6.52 10.65
C TRP A 132 21.57 -7.29 9.44
N GLY A 133 21.04 -8.49 9.21
CA GLY A 133 21.45 -9.33 8.08
C GLY A 133 21.19 -8.66 6.73
N VAL A 134 22.04 -8.96 5.74
CA VAL A 134 21.97 -8.42 4.36
C VAL A 134 20.57 -8.57 3.75
N LEU A 135 19.91 -9.70 3.97
CA LEU A 135 18.56 -9.96 3.45
C LEU A 135 17.52 -8.96 4.00
N ARG A 136 17.60 -8.63 5.29
CA ARG A 136 16.71 -7.64 5.92
C ARG A 136 16.96 -6.24 5.36
N TRP A 137 18.23 -5.88 5.11
CA TRP A 137 18.60 -4.62 4.48
C TRP A 137 18.06 -4.52 3.04
N VAL A 138 18.22 -5.58 2.21
CA VAL A 138 17.69 -5.63 0.85
C VAL A 138 16.17 -5.47 0.84
N ASN A 139 15.46 -6.21 1.71
CA ASN A 139 14.00 -6.12 1.83
C ASN A 139 13.55 -4.71 2.25
N SER A 140 14.24 -4.07 3.20
CA SER A 140 13.94 -2.70 3.61
C SER A 140 14.16 -1.70 2.47
N LYS A 141 15.23 -1.84 1.68
CA LYS A 141 15.49 -1.01 0.50
C LYS A 141 14.45 -1.21 -0.59
N ALA A 142 14.09 -2.46 -0.90
CA ALA A 142 13.01 -2.77 -1.85
C ALA A 142 11.68 -2.14 -1.43
N ALA A 143 11.30 -2.27 -0.16
CA ALA A 143 10.10 -1.67 0.38
C ALA A 143 10.14 -0.14 0.31
N THR A 144 11.30 0.48 0.60
CA THR A 144 11.49 1.93 0.47
C THR A 144 11.33 2.39 -0.98
N ILE A 145 11.89 1.67 -1.95
CA ILE A 145 11.75 2.00 -3.39
C ILE A 145 10.28 1.93 -3.81
N MET A 146 9.54 0.91 -3.37
CA MET A 146 8.10 0.79 -3.66
C MET A 146 7.26 1.91 -3.00
N ALA A 147 7.73 2.52 -1.91
CA ALA A 147 7.07 3.67 -1.28
C ALA A 147 7.35 5.02 -1.97
N ARG A 148 8.37 5.11 -2.84
CA ARG A 148 8.80 6.35 -3.50
C ARG A 148 7.72 7.12 -4.27
N PRO A 149 6.74 6.47 -4.93
CA PRO A 149 5.64 7.19 -5.57
C PRO A 149 4.79 8.04 -4.61
N PHE A 150 4.85 7.77 -3.30
CA PHE A 150 4.00 8.39 -2.28
C PHE A 150 4.75 9.35 -1.37
N THR A 151 6.04 9.10 -1.10
CA THR A 151 6.79 9.85 -0.11
C THR A 151 8.30 9.87 -0.39
N THR A 152 8.95 10.95 0.01
CA THR A 152 10.42 11.11 -0.02
C THR A 152 11.08 10.65 1.27
N VAL A 153 10.31 10.23 2.29
CA VAL A 153 10.80 9.73 3.58
C VAL A 153 11.82 8.60 3.36
N LYS A 154 12.94 8.65 4.06
CA LYS A 154 14.03 7.65 3.93
C LYS A 154 13.69 6.35 4.63
N ASP A 155 12.90 6.40 5.71
CA ASP A 155 12.44 5.24 6.48
C ASP A 155 10.90 5.12 6.53
N PRO A 156 10.23 4.89 5.38
CA PRO A 156 8.77 4.77 5.34
C PRO A 156 8.26 3.48 5.99
N MET A 157 9.16 2.62 6.44
CA MET A 157 8.85 1.34 7.08
C MET A 157 8.92 1.38 8.60
N SER A 158 9.27 2.54 9.18
CA SER A 158 9.30 2.70 10.63
C SER A 158 7.90 2.56 11.24
N GLY A 159 7.79 1.92 12.40
CA GLY A 159 6.60 1.88 13.25
C GLY A 159 6.53 3.05 14.24
N PHE A 160 7.60 3.87 14.33
CA PHE A 160 7.65 5.01 15.23
C PHE A 160 7.21 6.28 14.51
N LEU A 161 5.97 6.68 14.75
CA LEU A 161 5.25 7.67 13.98
C LEU A 161 4.66 8.74 14.89
N GLY A 162 4.55 9.97 14.38
CA GLY A 162 3.84 11.03 15.09
C GLY A 162 3.01 11.87 14.12
N LEU A 163 1.82 12.28 14.56
CA LEU A 163 0.92 13.14 13.78
C LEU A 163 0.00 13.95 14.70
N ARG A 164 -0.60 15.01 14.15
CA ARG A 164 -1.68 15.71 14.86
C ARG A 164 -2.95 14.86 14.81
N HIS A 165 -3.69 14.77 15.91
CA HIS A 165 -4.97 14.08 15.94
C HIS A 165 -5.95 14.66 14.90
N ALA A 166 -5.98 15.97 14.73
CA ALA A 166 -6.79 16.64 13.72
C ALA A 166 -6.46 16.17 12.28
N THR A 167 -5.18 15.88 11.99
CA THR A 167 -4.75 15.32 10.70
C THR A 167 -5.29 13.89 10.52
N PHE A 168 -5.26 13.06 11.56
CA PHE A 168 -5.84 11.71 11.51
C PHE A 168 -7.35 11.74 11.22
N VAL A 169 -8.10 12.64 11.86
CA VAL A 169 -9.56 12.77 11.65
C VAL A 169 -9.92 13.12 10.20
N THR A 170 -9.02 13.75 9.45
CA THR A 170 -9.24 14.02 8.02
C THR A 170 -9.06 12.80 7.12
N ALA A 171 -8.43 11.74 7.62
CA ALA A 171 -8.18 10.53 6.84
C ALA A 171 -9.48 9.86 6.41
N LYS A 172 -9.59 9.56 5.12
CA LYS A 172 -10.76 8.89 4.55
C LYS A 172 -10.40 7.46 4.15
N ASN A 173 -11.31 6.52 4.46
CA ASN A 173 -11.23 5.14 3.97
C ASN A 173 -9.90 4.45 4.32
N LEU A 174 -9.45 4.55 5.58
CA LEU A 174 -8.33 3.76 6.06
C LEU A 174 -8.65 2.27 5.89
N ASP A 175 -7.84 1.57 5.12
CA ASP A 175 -7.97 0.13 4.82
C ASP A 175 -6.56 -0.48 4.78
N PRO A 176 -5.86 -0.51 5.93
CA PRO A 176 -4.49 -0.99 6.00
C PRO A 176 -4.41 -2.49 5.73
N VAL A 177 -3.34 -2.89 5.04
CA VAL A 177 -2.99 -4.30 4.84
C VAL A 177 -1.68 -4.58 5.56
N GLY A 178 -1.69 -5.62 6.40
CA GLY A 178 -0.51 -6.00 7.19
C GLY A 178 -0.19 -4.97 8.28
N TYR A 179 1.08 -4.66 8.50
CA TYR A 179 1.56 -3.85 9.62
C TYR A 179 2.23 -2.52 9.19
N LYS A 180 2.04 -2.05 7.96
CA LYS A 180 2.69 -0.84 7.42
C LYS A 180 1.74 0.37 7.40
N ILE A 181 1.12 0.66 8.54
CA ILE A 181 0.14 1.74 8.69
C ILE A 181 0.73 3.13 8.41
N GLY A 182 2.02 3.36 8.69
CA GLY A 182 2.65 4.67 8.54
C GLY A 182 2.55 5.24 7.12
N LEU A 183 2.83 4.42 6.09
CA LEU A 183 2.71 4.85 4.70
C LEU A 183 1.26 5.19 4.34
N GLU A 184 0.28 4.43 4.84
CA GLU A 184 -1.13 4.71 4.62
C GLU A 184 -1.56 6.02 5.26
N LEU A 185 -1.14 6.28 6.50
CA LEU A 185 -1.43 7.54 7.19
C LEU A 185 -0.83 8.73 6.43
N ILE A 186 0.44 8.67 6.03
CA ILE A 186 1.08 9.74 5.25
C ILE A 186 0.25 10.07 4.00
N VAL A 187 -0.18 9.04 3.26
CA VAL A 187 -0.91 9.22 1.99
C VAL A 187 -2.35 9.67 2.21
N LYS A 188 -3.11 9.00 3.09
CA LYS A 188 -4.55 9.23 3.24
C LYS A 188 -4.89 10.42 4.13
N CYS A 189 -3.98 10.82 5.01
CA CYS A 189 -4.06 12.10 5.71
C CYS A 189 -3.54 13.27 4.87
N GLY A 190 -2.94 13.02 3.69
CA GLY A 190 -2.44 14.07 2.81
C GLY A 190 -1.24 14.83 3.37
N CYS A 191 -0.40 14.18 4.19
CA CYS A 191 0.77 14.79 4.82
C CYS A 191 1.81 15.20 3.78
N LYS A 192 2.16 16.49 3.72
CA LYS A 192 3.14 17.05 2.78
C LYS A 192 4.47 17.34 3.43
N HIS A 193 4.44 17.82 4.68
CA HIS A 193 5.63 18.14 5.45
C HIS A 193 5.89 17.05 6.48
N VAL A 194 6.65 16.04 6.08
CA VAL A 194 7.06 14.91 6.94
C VAL A 194 8.48 15.15 7.43
N VAL A 195 8.68 15.16 8.74
CA VAL A 195 9.99 15.33 9.37
C VAL A 195 10.48 13.99 9.90
N GLU A 196 11.71 13.61 9.53
CA GLU A 196 12.37 12.41 10.03
C GLU A 196 13.26 12.76 11.22
N VAL A 197 12.99 12.16 12.35
CA VAL A 197 13.75 12.33 13.61
C VAL A 197 14.69 11.13 13.74
N PRO A 198 16.02 11.33 13.91
CA PRO A 198 16.95 10.21 14.01
C PRO A 198 16.72 9.39 15.26
N ILE A 199 16.71 8.07 15.11
CA ILE A 199 16.60 7.10 16.20
C ILE A 199 17.75 6.10 16.14
N HIS A 200 18.15 5.63 17.31
CA HIS A 200 18.96 4.43 17.44
C HIS A 200 18.00 3.25 17.68
N PHE A 201 17.75 2.46 16.63
CA PHE A 201 16.82 1.33 16.68
C PHE A 201 17.50 0.13 17.34
N ARG A 202 16.95 -0.32 18.45
CA ARG A 202 17.48 -1.47 19.19
C ARG A 202 16.99 -2.77 18.58
N THR A 203 17.79 -3.82 18.70
CA THR A 203 17.35 -5.18 18.37
C THR A 203 16.31 -5.60 19.38
N ARG A 204 15.26 -6.25 18.94
CA ARG A 204 14.27 -6.85 19.85
C ARG A 204 14.96 -7.76 20.84
N GLN A 205 14.66 -7.61 22.11
CA GLN A 205 15.23 -8.48 23.15
C GLN A 205 14.68 -9.90 23.05
N LEU A 206 13.46 -10.07 22.50
CA LEU A 206 12.74 -11.33 22.35
C LEU A 206 11.93 -11.35 21.03
N GLY A 207 11.82 -12.53 20.41
CA GLY A 207 10.98 -12.76 19.23
C GLY A 207 11.73 -12.87 17.90
N GLU A 208 11.21 -13.72 17.00
CA GLU A 208 11.75 -13.93 15.66
C GLU A 208 11.25 -12.89 14.64
N SER A 209 12.07 -12.62 13.64
CA SER A 209 11.70 -11.70 12.56
C SER A 209 10.59 -12.30 11.69
N LYS A 210 9.42 -11.68 11.67
CA LYS A 210 8.23 -12.11 10.90
C LYS A 210 8.34 -11.82 9.38
N LEU A 211 9.54 -11.74 8.80
CA LEU A 211 9.74 -11.51 7.35
C LEU A 211 9.45 -12.80 6.56
N THR A 212 8.17 -13.04 6.26
CA THR A 212 7.71 -14.15 5.42
C THR A 212 7.35 -13.66 4.02
N LEU A 213 7.28 -14.56 3.04
CA LEU A 213 6.78 -14.25 1.68
C LEU A 213 5.34 -13.68 1.73
N ARG A 214 4.54 -14.11 2.70
CA ARG A 214 3.19 -13.57 2.94
C ARG A 214 3.23 -12.08 3.24
N VAL A 215 4.12 -11.65 4.10
CA VAL A 215 4.31 -10.25 4.50
C VAL A 215 4.75 -9.38 3.31
N GLN A 216 5.63 -9.88 2.44
CA GLN A 216 6.05 -9.18 1.23
C GLN A 216 4.87 -9.03 0.25
N TRP A 217 4.04 -10.07 0.13
CA TRP A 217 2.83 -10.04 -0.69
C TRP A 217 1.78 -9.06 -0.15
N GLU A 218 1.54 -9.06 1.17
CA GLU A 218 0.66 -8.09 1.83
C GLU A 218 1.13 -6.65 1.59
N TYR A 219 2.44 -6.40 1.67
CA TYR A 219 2.99 -5.08 1.37
C TYR A 219 2.83 -4.68 -0.09
N LEU A 220 3.04 -5.59 -1.04
CA LEU A 220 2.79 -5.33 -2.46
C LEU A 220 1.29 -4.99 -2.70
N GLN A 221 0.38 -5.73 -2.09
CA GLN A 221 -1.06 -5.43 -2.18
C GLN A 221 -1.37 -4.05 -1.60
N HIS A 222 -0.75 -3.69 -0.48
CA HIS A 222 -0.90 -2.37 0.14
C HIS A 222 -0.43 -1.25 -0.79
N VAL A 223 0.75 -1.37 -1.39
CA VAL A 223 1.29 -0.41 -2.38
C VAL A 223 0.36 -0.26 -3.59
N ILE A 224 -0.16 -1.37 -4.14
CA ILE A 224 -1.11 -1.34 -5.26
C ILE A 224 -2.40 -0.62 -4.86
N ARG A 225 -2.93 -0.85 -3.65
CA ARG A 225 -4.11 -0.13 -3.15
C ARG A 225 -3.87 1.37 -3.03
N LEU A 226 -2.71 1.78 -2.49
CA LEU A 226 -2.33 3.19 -2.41
C LEU A 226 -2.14 3.82 -3.79
N LEU A 227 -1.55 3.10 -4.75
CA LEU A 227 -1.46 3.56 -6.14
C LEU A 227 -2.84 3.74 -6.78
N ARG A 228 -3.78 2.83 -6.52
CA ARG A 228 -5.18 2.98 -6.97
C ARG A 228 -5.86 4.20 -6.36
N TYR A 229 -5.57 4.50 -5.11
CA TYR A 229 -6.10 5.67 -4.42
C TYR A 229 -5.52 6.98 -4.97
N THR A 230 -4.19 7.05 -5.13
CA THR A 230 -3.49 8.29 -5.54
C THR A 230 -3.50 8.51 -7.05
N HIS A 231 -3.36 7.44 -7.85
CA HIS A 231 -3.22 7.48 -9.31
C HIS A 231 -4.17 6.49 -10.02
N PRO A 232 -5.51 6.58 -9.82
CA PRO A 232 -6.45 5.57 -10.31
C PRO A 232 -6.41 5.42 -11.83
N LYS A 233 -6.25 6.53 -12.58
CA LYS A 233 -6.18 6.50 -14.04
C LYS A 233 -4.95 5.77 -14.56
N PHE A 234 -3.80 6.01 -13.91
CA PHE A 234 -2.53 5.37 -14.25
C PHE A 234 -2.60 3.85 -14.01
N VAL A 235 -3.04 3.44 -12.82
CA VAL A 235 -3.16 2.01 -12.49
C VAL A 235 -4.16 1.32 -13.41
N SER A 236 -5.30 1.94 -13.69
CA SER A 236 -6.31 1.41 -14.62
C SER A 236 -5.71 1.18 -16.02
N PHE A 237 -4.97 2.16 -16.57
CA PHE A 237 -4.36 2.04 -17.89
C PHE A 237 -3.30 0.92 -17.96
N PHE A 238 -2.36 0.89 -17.01
CA PHE A 238 -1.31 -0.14 -17.02
C PHE A 238 -1.86 -1.53 -16.74
N THR A 239 -2.89 -1.65 -15.91
CA THR A 239 -3.58 -2.92 -15.69
C THR A 239 -4.28 -3.40 -16.97
N PHE A 240 -4.97 -2.49 -17.68
CA PHE A 240 -5.59 -2.78 -18.98
C PHE A 240 -4.55 -3.27 -20.00
N ALA A 241 -3.42 -2.58 -20.12
CA ALA A 241 -2.34 -2.97 -21.02
C ALA A 241 -1.74 -4.34 -20.65
N ALA A 242 -1.53 -4.61 -19.35
CA ALA A 242 -1.02 -5.91 -18.87
C ALA A 242 -2.00 -7.06 -19.14
N VAL A 243 -3.30 -6.83 -18.94
CA VAL A 243 -4.35 -7.79 -19.29
C VAL A 243 -4.35 -8.06 -20.78
N GLY A 244 -4.29 -7.01 -21.63
CA GLY A 244 -4.19 -7.16 -23.09
C GLY A 244 -2.98 -7.99 -23.53
N LEU A 245 -1.82 -7.77 -22.88
CA LEU A 245 -0.61 -8.56 -23.14
C LEU A 245 -0.79 -10.04 -22.72
N SER A 246 -1.42 -10.31 -21.58
CA SER A 246 -1.75 -11.69 -21.15
C SER A 246 -2.73 -12.35 -22.12
N GLY A 247 -3.67 -11.58 -22.67
CA GLY A 247 -4.62 -12.04 -23.69
C GLY A 247 -3.96 -12.46 -25.00
N LEU A 248 -2.83 -11.83 -25.37
CA LEU A 248 -2.01 -12.28 -26.49
C LEU A 248 -1.46 -13.70 -26.25
N GLY A 249 -0.97 -13.98 -25.04
CA GLY A 249 -0.54 -15.34 -24.65
C GLY A 249 -1.70 -16.34 -24.74
N VAL A 250 -2.88 -15.97 -24.24
CA VAL A 250 -4.09 -16.80 -24.35
C VAL A 250 -4.49 -17.03 -25.80
N TYR A 251 -4.42 -16.01 -26.65
CA TYR A 251 -4.69 -16.12 -28.08
C TYR A 251 -3.77 -17.13 -28.78
N ILE A 252 -2.46 -17.06 -28.51
CA ILE A 252 -1.47 -17.99 -29.10
C ILE A 252 -1.81 -19.42 -28.69
N LEU A 253 -2.00 -19.68 -27.39
CA LEU A 253 -2.35 -21.01 -26.87
C LEU A 253 -3.68 -21.52 -27.42
N ALA A 254 -4.69 -20.67 -27.44
CA ALA A 254 -6.01 -21.01 -27.99
C ALA A 254 -5.92 -21.33 -29.50
N THR A 255 -5.14 -20.56 -30.26
CA THR A 255 -4.93 -20.84 -31.72
C THR A 255 -4.28 -22.19 -31.91
N MET A 256 -3.21 -22.52 -31.16
CA MET A 256 -2.56 -23.81 -31.26
C MET A 256 -3.52 -24.97 -30.96
N LEU A 257 -4.36 -24.84 -29.95
CA LEU A 257 -5.34 -25.86 -29.57
C LEU A 257 -6.48 -25.97 -30.59
N THR A 258 -7.06 -24.85 -31.01
CA THR A 258 -8.22 -24.88 -31.94
C THR A 258 -7.85 -25.35 -33.32
N THR A 259 -6.66 -24.98 -33.84
CA THR A 259 -6.18 -25.45 -35.16
C THR A 259 -5.79 -26.93 -35.17
N SER A 260 -5.42 -27.50 -34.02
CA SER A 260 -5.19 -28.95 -33.91
C SER A 260 -6.49 -29.77 -33.90
N MET A 261 -7.59 -29.18 -33.45
CA MET A 261 -8.89 -29.87 -33.33
C MET A 261 -9.86 -29.59 -34.46
N ILE A 262 -9.75 -28.44 -35.13
CA ILE A 262 -10.67 -27.94 -36.15
C ILE A 262 -9.90 -27.75 -37.45
N SER A 263 -10.22 -28.55 -38.45
CA SER A 263 -9.57 -28.49 -39.78
C SER A 263 -9.87 -27.20 -40.57
N THR A 264 -10.96 -26.51 -40.22
CA THR A 264 -11.33 -25.25 -40.89
C THR A 264 -10.64 -24.06 -40.20
N SER A 265 -9.54 -23.60 -40.78
CA SER A 265 -8.64 -22.60 -40.16
C SER A 265 -9.34 -21.30 -39.71
N TRP A 266 -10.28 -20.75 -40.49
CA TRP A 266 -10.96 -19.50 -40.14
C TRP A 266 -11.87 -19.68 -38.90
N ILE A 267 -12.53 -20.84 -38.71
CA ILE A 267 -13.33 -21.13 -37.53
C ILE A 267 -12.43 -21.24 -36.31
N ALA A 268 -11.33 -21.98 -36.45
CA ALA A 268 -10.34 -22.15 -35.35
C ALA A 268 -9.78 -20.81 -34.86
N ILE A 269 -9.38 -19.92 -35.79
CA ILE A 269 -8.85 -18.59 -35.46
C ILE A 269 -9.93 -17.71 -34.82
N THR A 270 -11.14 -17.71 -35.34
CA THR A 270 -12.25 -16.94 -34.77
C THR A 270 -12.56 -17.35 -33.37
N LEU A 271 -12.57 -18.65 -33.07
CA LEU A 271 -12.77 -19.17 -31.71
C LEU A 271 -11.64 -18.75 -30.75
N ALA A 272 -10.38 -18.79 -31.24
CA ALA A 272 -9.23 -18.35 -30.44
C ALA A 272 -9.31 -16.84 -30.10
N ILE A 273 -9.73 -16.00 -31.04
CA ILE A 273 -9.98 -14.57 -30.81
C ILE A 273 -11.07 -14.39 -29.74
N TRP A 274 -12.18 -15.12 -29.82
CA TRP A 274 -13.26 -15.05 -28.84
C TRP A 274 -12.81 -15.44 -27.44
N ILE A 275 -12.01 -16.49 -27.32
CA ILE A 275 -11.43 -16.93 -26.04
C ILE A 275 -10.55 -15.83 -25.44
N ALA A 276 -9.65 -15.24 -26.23
CA ALA A 276 -8.77 -14.17 -25.80
C ALA A 276 -9.53 -12.87 -25.43
N MET A 277 -10.55 -12.49 -26.20
CA MET A 277 -11.40 -11.33 -25.90
C MET A 277 -12.18 -11.54 -24.60
N THR A 278 -12.72 -12.74 -24.38
CA THR A 278 -13.42 -13.08 -23.14
C THR A 278 -12.49 -13.05 -21.94
N TRP A 279 -11.27 -13.57 -22.09
CA TRP A 279 -10.23 -13.46 -21.10
C TRP A 279 -9.96 -11.99 -20.74
N ASN A 280 -9.68 -11.15 -21.71
CA ASN A 280 -9.42 -9.73 -21.50
C ASN A 280 -10.60 -9.04 -20.80
N PHE A 281 -11.83 -9.25 -21.27
CA PHE A 281 -13.02 -8.68 -20.65
C PHE A 281 -13.16 -9.04 -19.17
N VAL A 282 -12.99 -10.30 -18.80
CA VAL A 282 -13.12 -10.78 -17.42
C VAL A 282 -12.10 -10.10 -16.51
N TRP A 283 -10.85 -10.07 -16.95
CA TRP A 283 -9.76 -9.51 -16.14
C TRP A 283 -9.75 -7.98 -16.14
N ASP A 284 -10.07 -7.33 -17.23
CA ASP A 284 -10.22 -5.87 -17.30
C ASP A 284 -11.35 -5.38 -16.40
N ARG A 285 -12.50 -6.04 -16.43
CA ARG A 285 -13.62 -5.72 -15.55
C ARG A 285 -13.28 -5.91 -14.07
N LYS A 286 -12.43 -6.89 -13.76
CA LYS A 286 -12.03 -7.19 -12.38
C LYS A 286 -10.96 -6.25 -11.86
N TYR A 287 -9.96 -5.91 -12.68
CA TYR A 287 -8.74 -5.24 -12.22
C TYR A 287 -8.49 -3.87 -12.84
N ALA A 288 -8.80 -3.65 -14.11
CA ALA A 288 -8.60 -2.36 -14.75
C ALA A 288 -9.76 -1.39 -14.49
N PHE A 289 -10.99 -1.87 -14.51
CA PHE A 289 -12.23 -1.09 -14.35
C PHE A 289 -13.00 -1.55 -13.10
N TRP A 290 -12.32 -1.67 -11.96
CA TRP A 290 -12.85 -2.20 -10.69
C TRP A 290 -14.03 -1.40 -10.13
N ASP A 291 -14.19 -0.16 -10.52
CA ASP A 291 -15.21 0.82 -10.10
C ASP A 291 -16.52 0.72 -10.89
N ALA A 292 -16.51 0.03 -12.04
CA ALA A 292 -17.65 -0.05 -12.96
C ALA A 292 -18.47 -1.36 -12.86
N ARG A 293 -18.46 -2.04 -11.73
CA ARG A 293 -19.10 -3.37 -11.58
C ARG A 293 -20.61 -3.37 -11.49
N ASN A 294 -21.26 -2.22 -11.31
CA ASN A 294 -22.70 -2.10 -11.03
C ASN A 294 -23.59 -2.23 -12.29
N ARG A 295 -23.01 -2.40 -13.48
CA ARG A 295 -23.75 -2.53 -14.74
C ARG A 295 -23.89 -3.98 -15.18
N SER A 296 -24.91 -4.24 -16.04
CA SER A 296 -25.13 -5.53 -16.65
C SER A 296 -23.87 -6.05 -17.35
N ILE A 297 -23.42 -7.25 -16.98
CA ILE A 297 -22.24 -7.91 -17.54
C ILE A 297 -22.39 -8.10 -19.05
N ILE A 298 -23.60 -8.47 -19.49
CA ILE A 298 -23.90 -8.74 -20.91
C ILE A 298 -23.70 -7.47 -21.74
N SER A 299 -24.29 -6.35 -21.31
CA SER A 299 -24.12 -5.06 -22.01
C SER A 299 -22.67 -4.61 -22.06
N GLN A 300 -21.92 -4.77 -20.95
CA GLN A 300 -20.49 -4.46 -20.90
C GLN A 300 -19.68 -5.37 -21.84
N TYR A 301 -19.99 -6.66 -21.92
CA TYR A 301 -19.28 -7.60 -22.78
C TYR A 301 -19.42 -7.25 -24.26
N PHE A 302 -20.65 -7.03 -24.75
CA PHE A 302 -20.88 -6.64 -26.14
C PHE A 302 -20.27 -5.28 -26.49
N GLY A 303 -20.37 -4.30 -25.59
CA GLY A 303 -19.70 -3.01 -25.77
C GLY A 303 -18.18 -3.14 -25.84
N PHE A 304 -17.59 -3.96 -24.97
CA PHE A 304 -16.16 -4.25 -24.97
C PHE A 304 -15.69 -4.88 -26.28
N VAL A 305 -16.39 -5.91 -26.74
CA VAL A 305 -16.10 -6.59 -28.03
C VAL A 305 -16.15 -5.59 -29.19
N LEU A 306 -17.18 -4.76 -29.25
CA LEU A 306 -17.35 -3.76 -30.31
C LEU A 306 -16.17 -2.76 -30.34
N ILE A 307 -15.79 -2.23 -29.19
CA ILE A 307 -14.69 -1.26 -29.07
C ILE A 307 -13.34 -1.90 -29.42
N CYS A 308 -13.06 -3.10 -28.91
CA CYS A 308 -11.82 -3.81 -29.20
C CYS A 308 -11.71 -4.19 -30.68
N SER A 309 -12.82 -4.52 -31.33
CA SER A 309 -12.86 -4.73 -32.80
C SER A 309 -12.53 -3.44 -33.54
N GLY A 310 -13.05 -2.29 -33.11
CA GLY A 310 -12.70 -0.98 -33.66
C GLY A 310 -11.20 -0.66 -33.56
N GLY A 311 -10.62 -0.94 -32.40
CA GLY A 311 -9.16 -0.80 -32.16
C GLY A 311 -8.31 -1.71 -33.06
N ALA A 312 -8.76 -2.94 -33.33
CA ALA A 312 -8.09 -3.87 -34.24
C ALA A 312 -8.15 -3.37 -35.70
N ILE A 313 -9.28 -2.82 -36.10
CA ILE A 313 -9.45 -2.20 -37.42
C ILE A 313 -8.53 -0.99 -37.59
N ALA A 314 -8.47 -0.13 -36.57
CA ALA A 314 -7.58 1.03 -36.60
C ALA A 314 -6.10 0.61 -36.67
N ASN A 315 -5.68 -0.41 -35.92
CA ASN A 315 -4.33 -0.97 -36.01
C ASN A 315 -4.03 -1.48 -37.44
N TYR A 316 -4.95 -2.20 -38.04
CA TYR A 316 -4.79 -2.70 -39.41
C TYR A 316 -4.55 -1.56 -40.42
N PHE A 317 -5.36 -0.51 -40.40
CA PHE A 317 -5.21 0.64 -41.31
C PHE A 317 -3.91 1.41 -41.09
N ILE A 318 -3.51 1.63 -39.82
CA ILE A 318 -2.28 2.32 -39.48
C ILE A 318 -1.06 1.52 -39.97
N THR A 319 -1.05 0.20 -39.71
CA THR A 319 0.04 -0.68 -40.16
C THR A 319 0.15 -0.67 -41.66
N HIS A 320 -1.00 -0.81 -42.39
CA HIS A 320 -1.04 -0.82 -43.85
C HIS A 320 -0.57 0.51 -44.46
N TRP A 321 -0.94 1.65 -43.85
CA TRP A 321 -0.49 2.96 -44.28
C TRP A 321 1.04 3.14 -44.10
N ILE A 322 1.62 2.72 -42.96
CA ILE A 322 3.07 2.80 -42.69
C ILE A 322 3.86 1.90 -43.67
N VAL A 323 3.36 0.68 -43.93
CA VAL A 323 4.00 -0.24 -44.85
C VAL A 323 3.97 0.33 -46.27
N GLY A 324 2.87 0.96 -46.72
CA GLY A 324 2.72 1.56 -48.01
C GLY A 324 3.65 2.76 -48.27
N GLN A 325 4.20 3.39 -47.26
CA GLN A 325 5.16 4.52 -47.36
C GLN A 325 6.63 4.08 -47.34
N SER A 326 6.95 2.80 -47.21
CA SER A 326 8.33 2.34 -47.00
C SER A 326 8.81 1.35 -48.04
N HIS A 327 10.05 1.53 -48.50
CA HIS A 327 10.74 0.55 -49.34
C HIS A 327 11.30 -0.65 -48.54
N ALA A 328 11.46 -0.52 -47.19
CA ALA A 328 11.92 -1.58 -46.31
C ALA A 328 10.73 -2.29 -45.62
N VAL A 329 9.96 -3.06 -46.40
CA VAL A 329 8.68 -3.67 -45.98
C VAL A 329 8.76 -4.44 -44.65
N PRO A 330 9.78 -5.28 -44.33
CA PRO A 330 9.80 -6.01 -43.04
C PRO A 330 9.94 -5.10 -41.83
N LEU A 331 10.80 -4.08 -41.93
CA LEU A 331 11.01 -3.13 -40.84
C LEU A 331 9.81 -2.19 -40.66
N ALA A 332 9.20 -1.77 -41.77
CA ALA A 332 7.99 -0.96 -41.80
C ALA A 332 6.78 -1.72 -41.23
N ALA A 333 6.65 -3.00 -41.49
CA ALA A 333 5.60 -3.85 -40.92
C ALA A 333 5.75 -4.00 -39.42
N LEU A 334 6.98 -4.18 -38.92
CA LEU A 334 7.25 -4.20 -37.50
C LEU A 334 6.94 -2.86 -36.84
N ALA A 335 7.44 -1.76 -37.39
CA ALA A 335 7.21 -0.42 -36.86
C ALA A 335 5.70 -0.05 -36.93
N GLY A 336 5.01 -0.37 -38.03
CA GLY A 336 3.59 -0.15 -38.17
C GLY A 336 2.75 -0.96 -37.18
N GLY A 337 3.09 -2.24 -37.01
CA GLY A 337 2.45 -3.11 -36.03
C GLY A 337 2.60 -2.64 -34.62
N LEU A 338 3.81 -2.19 -34.20
CA LEU A 338 4.06 -1.63 -32.88
C LEU A 338 3.30 -0.32 -32.68
N THR A 339 3.38 0.61 -33.63
CA THR A 339 2.68 1.91 -33.55
C THR A 339 1.17 1.72 -33.53
N GLY A 340 0.63 0.88 -34.42
CA GLY A 340 -0.79 0.55 -34.45
C GLY A 340 -1.27 -0.12 -33.17
N SER A 341 -0.45 -0.98 -32.55
CA SER A 341 -0.77 -1.63 -31.28
C SER A 341 -0.82 -0.62 -30.13
N ILE A 342 0.13 0.32 -30.05
CA ILE A 342 0.15 1.36 -29.02
C ILE A 342 -1.10 2.26 -29.16
N ILE A 343 -1.41 2.71 -30.39
CA ILE A 343 -2.60 3.53 -30.64
C ILE A 343 -3.87 2.72 -30.35
N GLY A 344 -3.92 1.45 -30.77
CA GLY A 344 -5.03 0.54 -30.52
C GLY A 344 -5.28 0.31 -29.02
N ILE A 345 -4.23 0.14 -28.21
CA ILE A 345 -4.35 0.03 -26.76
C ILE A 345 -4.90 1.33 -26.15
N ALA A 346 -4.39 2.48 -26.57
CA ALA A 346 -4.87 3.78 -26.07
C ALA A 346 -6.33 4.01 -26.46
N PHE A 347 -6.70 3.73 -27.72
CA PHE A 347 -8.08 3.80 -28.21
C PHE A 347 -9.00 2.88 -27.42
N ASN A 348 -8.66 1.61 -27.32
CA ASN A 348 -9.45 0.62 -26.59
C ASN A 348 -9.62 1.00 -25.11
N TYR A 349 -8.57 1.47 -24.45
CA TYR A 349 -8.64 1.91 -23.05
C TYR A 349 -9.61 3.10 -22.89
N VAL A 350 -9.42 4.16 -23.69
CA VAL A 350 -10.23 5.38 -23.56
C VAL A 350 -11.71 5.09 -23.83
N PHE A 351 -12.02 4.42 -24.94
CA PHE A 351 -13.41 4.15 -25.31
C PHE A 351 -14.08 3.11 -24.42
N ASN A 352 -13.38 2.08 -23.96
CA ASN A 352 -13.90 1.17 -22.95
C ASN A 352 -14.22 1.89 -21.64
N LYS A 353 -13.33 2.78 -21.17
CA LYS A 353 -13.55 3.54 -19.96
C LYS A 353 -14.73 4.52 -20.07
N LEU A 354 -14.88 5.19 -21.20
CA LEU A 354 -15.91 6.22 -21.39
C LEU A 354 -17.30 5.64 -21.70
N LEU A 355 -17.37 4.52 -22.44
CA LEU A 355 -18.62 4.01 -23.00
C LEU A 355 -19.09 2.71 -22.33
N VAL A 356 -18.18 1.77 -22.04
CA VAL A 356 -18.52 0.46 -21.50
C VAL A 356 -18.48 0.44 -19.99
N PHE A 357 -17.38 0.90 -19.41
CA PHE A 357 -17.12 0.91 -17.97
C PHE A 357 -17.33 2.30 -17.35
N ARG A 358 -18.26 3.06 -17.90
CA ARG A 358 -18.68 4.35 -17.37
C ARG A 358 -19.29 4.18 -15.97
N GLN A 359 -18.87 5.02 -15.01
CA GLN A 359 -19.49 5.15 -13.68
C GLN A 359 -20.92 5.69 -13.75
#